data_24a22f6250220404f653aa302fecd5e6
#
_entry.id   24a22f6250220404f653aa302fecd5e6
#
_cell.length_a   1.000
_cell.length_b   1.000
_cell.length_c   1.000
_cell.angle_alpha   90.00
_cell.angle_beta   90.00
_cell.angle_gamma   90.00
#
_symmetry.space_group_name_H-M   'P 1'
#
loop_
_entity.id
_entity.type
_entity.pdbx_description
1 polymer ?
#
loop_
_entity_poly.entity_id
_entity_poly.type
_entity_poly.pdbx_seq_one_letter_code
_entity_poly.pdbx_strand_id
1 'polypeptide(L)'
;ILILLNVFKQHVVVAMLGGILLCVVLFFRNVHGVLDMFSYSAENSAIAIINTAVVVGFGSVVQASQGFQKLLDFATSLENIPPLLAFGLMTTILAGACGSGSGGLGIALSAMADKYISLGLAPEILHRVGSAASVGLDSLPHNGAVITLLTICGQSHKESYKYIFFPTVVFTLAGMFLSIALGTVLYPIS
;
A
#
# COMPACT_ATOMS: atom_id res chain seq x y z
N ILE A 1 -19.56 -2.01 -2.89
CA ILE A 1 -18.27 -2.53 -3.35
C ILE A 1 -17.75 -3.58 -2.38
N LEU A 2 -17.50 -3.28 -1.09
CA LEU A 2 -16.94 -4.23 -0.12
C LEU A 2 -17.77 -5.53 0.02
N ILE A 3 -19.09 -5.45 0.02
CA ILE A 3 -19.95 -6.63 0.07
C ILE A 3 -19.78 -7.49 -1.17
N LEU A 4 -19.72 -6.91 -2.36
CA LEU A 4 -19.49 -7.64 -3.62
C LEU A 4 -18.14 -8.33 -3.64
N LEU A 5 -17.10 -7.69 -3.11
CA LEU A 5 -15.74 -8.25 -3.05
C LEU A 5 -15.62 -9.37 -2.00
N ASN A 6 -16.09 -9.11 -0.76
CA ASN A 6 -15.81 -10.00 0.37
C ASN A 6 -16.86 -11.11 0.55
N VAL A 7 -18.14 -10.81 0.32
CA VAL A 7 -19.22 -11.79 0.49
C VAL A 7 -19.45 -12.57 -0.79
N PHE A 8 -19.62 -11.86 -1.91
CA PHE A 8 -19.88 -12.51 -3.20
C PHE A 8 -18.62 -12.88 -3.99
N LYS A 9 -17.42 -12.55 -3.49
CA LYS A 9 -16.11 -12.86 -4.11
C LYS A 9 -16.05 -12.46 -5.59
N GLN A 10 -16.73 -11.39 -5.96
CA GLN A 10 -16.76 -10.89 -7.34
C GLN A 10 -15.43 -10.20 -7.69
N HIS A 11 -15.07 -10.22 -8.97
CA HIS A 11 -13.90 -9.50 -9.46
C HIS A 11 -14.03 -7.99 -9.17
N VAL A 12 -12.92 -7.33 -8.84
CA VAL A 12 -12.90 -5.90 -8.45
C VAL A 12 -13.60 -5.00 -9.46
N VAL A 13 -13.41 -5.25 -10.76
CA VAL A 13 -14.05 -4.47 -11.84
C VAL A 13 -15.59 -4.59 -11.77
N VAL A 14 -16.11 -5.81 -11.55
CA VAL A 14 -17.55 -6.04 -11.41
C VAL A 14 -18.10 -5.34 -10.17
N ALA A 15 -17.36 -5.40 -9.07
CA ALA A 15 -17.74 -4.72 -7.82
C ALA A 15 -17.76 -3.19 -7.97
N MET A 16 -16.80 -2.64 -8.70
CA MET A 16 -16.74 -1.20 -9.00
C MET A 16 -17.88 -0.76 -9.92
N LEU A 17 -18.13 -1.49 -11.01
CA LEU A 17 -19.25 -1.22 -11.91
C LEU A 17 -20.59 -1.30 -11.18
N GLY A 18 -20.79 -2.31 -10.34
CA GLY A 18 -21.96 -2.42 -9.48
C GLY A 18 -22.11 -1.23 -8.53
N GLY A 19 -21.02 -0.74 -7.97
CA GLY A 19 -21.00 0.47 -7.13
C GLY A 19 -21.40 1.72 -7.91
N ILE A 20 -20.85 1.91 -9.10
CA ILE A 20 -21.20 3.03 -10.00
C ILE A 20 -22.68 2.98 -10.38
N LEU A 21 -23.16 1.80 -10.80
CA LEU A 21 -24.58 1.60 -11.16
C LEU A 21 -25.51 1.94 -9.97
N LEU A 22 -25.16 1.49 -8.76
CA LEU A 22 -25.90 1.81 -7.56
C LEU A 22 -25.93 3.32 -7.30
N CYS A 23 -24.82 4.01 -7.45
CA CYS A 23 -24.77 5.46 -7.31
C CYS A 23 -25.65 6.16 -8.34
N VAL A 24 -25.61 5.74 -9.60
CA VAL A 24 -26.46 6.31 -10.65
C VAL A 24 -27.94 6.09 -10.34
N VAL A 25 -28.33 4.91 -9.85
CA VAL A 25 -29.72 4.61 -9.48
C VAL A 25 -30.18 5.44 -8.28
N LEU A 26 -29.34 5.53 -7.23
CA LEU A 26 -29.70 6.26 -5.99
C LEU A 26 -29.75 7.78 -6.21
N PHE A 27 -28.88 8.30 -7.07
CA PHE A 27 -28.75 9.74 -7.30
C PHE A 27 -29.18 10.15 -8.72
N PHE A 28 -30.01 9.34 -9.34
CA PHE A 28 -30.50 9.52 -10.72
C PHE A 28 -30.98 10.96 -10.99
N ARG A 29 -31.65 11.59 -10.00
CA ARG A 29 -32.16 12.97 -10.13
C ARG A 29 -31.06 14.03 -10.17
N ASN A 30 -29.85 13.70 -9.76
CA ASN A 30 -28.69 14.58 -9.72
C ASN A 30 -27.73 14.32 -10.89
N VAL A 31 -27.99 13.29 -11.71
CA VAL A 31 -27.17 12.96 -12.86
C VAL A 31 -27.65 13.79 -14.05
N HIS A 32 -26.92 14.88 -14.33
CA HIS A 32 -27.15 15.76 -15.47
C HIS A 32 -25.88 15.79 -16.33
N GLY A 33 -26.04 15.94 -17.65
CA GLY A 33 -24.88 16.04 -18.56
C GLY A 33 -24.02 14.79 -18.59
N VAL A 34 -24.60 13.63 -18.87
CA VAL A 34 -23.90 12.32 -18.84
C VAL A 34 -22.63 12.32 -19.68
N LEU A 35 -22.63 12.93 -20.85
CA LEU A 35 -21.43 13.01 -21.70
C LEU A 35 -20.32 13.84 -21.08
N ASP A 36 -20.66 14.95 -20.43
CA ASP A 36 -19.70 15.81 -19.75
C ASP A 36 -19.11 15.10 -18.53
N MET A 37 -19.93 14.34 -17.79
CA MET A 37 -19.47 13.51 -16.68
C MET A 37 -18.50 12.42 -17.15
N PHE A 38 -18.79 11.76 -18.27
CA PHE A 38 -17.89 10.76 -18.86
C PHE A 38 -16.57 11.39 -19.32
N SER A 39 -16.62 12.52 -20.01
CA SER A 39 -15.42 13.23 -20.48
C SER A 39 -14.54 13.66 -19.30
N TYR A 40 -15.15 14.28 -18.28
CA TYR A 40 -14.45 14.66 -17.05
C TYR A 40 -13.83 13.46 -16.32
N SER A 41 -14.59 12.37 -16.21
CA SER A 41 -14.10 11.14 -15.57
C SER A 41 -12.96 10.50 -16.36
N ALA A 42 -13.01 10.49 -17.70
CA ALA A 42 -11.95 9.97 -18.54
C ALA A 42 -10.66 10.79 -18.42
N GLU A 43 -10.76 12.12 -18.43
CA GLU A 43 -9.62 13.02 -18.24
C GLU A 43 -8.93 12.79 -16.88
N ASN A 44 -9.71 12.79 -15.79
CA ASN A 44 -9.16 12.53 -14.45
C ASN A 44 -8.58 11.12 -14.31
N SER A 45 -9.18 10.12 -14.96
CA SER A 45 -8.64 8.75 -14.98
C SER A 45 -7.31 8.69 -15.71
N ALA A 46 -7.15 9.39 -16.83
CA ALA A 46 -5.89 9.46 -17.56
C ALA A 46 -4.79 10.11 -16.69
N ILE A 47 -5.10 11.22 -16.01
CA ILE A 47 -4.18 11.89 -15.09
C ILE A 47 -3.78 10.95 -13.95
N ALA A 48 -4.73 10.24 -13.35
CA ALA A 48 -4.47 9.28 -12.27
C ALA A 48 -3.55 8.13 -12.72
N ILE A 49 -3.78 7.59 -13.92
CA ILE A 49 -2.96 6.52 -14.50
C ILE A 49 -1.54 7.02 -14.76
N ILE A 50 -1.38 8.20 -15.37
CA ILE A 50 -0.08 8.79 -15.66
C ILE A 50 0.70 9.05 -14.36
N ASN A 51 0.09 9.67 -13.37
CA ASN A 51 0.71 9.93 -12.08
C ASN A 51 1.20 8.63 -11.42
N THR A 52 0.34 7.61 -11.40
CA THR A 52 0.70 6.30 -10.84
C THR A 52 1.84 5.65 -11.63
N ALA A 53 1.78 5.67 -12.96
CA ALA A 53 2.81 5.09 -13.82
C ALA A 53 4.17 5.77 -13.62
N VAL A 54 4.20 7.10 -13.50
CA VAL A 54 5.44 7.86 -13.25
C VAL A 54 6.05 7.48 -11.90
N VAL A 55 5.25 7.40 -10.85
CA VAL A 55 5.74 7.04 -9.50
C VAL A 55 6.22 5.59 -9.45
N VAL A 56 5.49 4.65 -10.06
CA VAL A 56 5.91 3.24 -10.16
C VAL A 56 7.19 3.13 -10.98
N GLY A 57 7.30 3.86 -12.08
CA GLY A 57 8.52 3.93 -12.89
C GLY A 57 9.71 4.48 -12.10
N PHE A 58 9.51 5.54 -11.34
CA PHE A 58 10.54 6.07 -10.43
C PHE A 58 10.95 5.02 -9.37
N GLY A 59 9.99 4.34 -8.75
CA GLY A 59 10.26 3.26 -7.80
C GLY A 59 11.10 2.14 -8.41
N SER A 60 10.85 1.78 -9.68
CA SER A 60 11.64 0.77 -10.40
C SER A 60 13.09 1.21 -10.63
N VAL A 61 13.32 2.50 -10.92
CA VAL A 61 14.69 3.06 -11.03
C VAL A 61 15.39 3.05 -9.67
N VAL A 62 14.68 3.41 -8.60
CA VAL A 62 15.23 3.33 -7.24
C VAL A 62 15.65 1.90 -6.90
N GLN A 63 14.81 0.90 -7.21
CA GLN A 63 15.10 -0.52 -6.97
C GLN A 63 16.35 -1.00 -7.73
N ALA A 64 16.59 -0.49 -8.92
CA ALA A 64 17.77 -0.82 -9.72
C ALA A 64 19.05 -0.12 -9.24
N SER A 65 18.95 0.83 -8.29
CA SER A 65 20.10 1.59 -7.81
C SER A 65 20.98 0.77 -6.87
N GLN A 66 22.29 1.07 -6.87
CA GLN A 66 23.24 0.48 -5.91
C GLN A 66 22.93 0.85 -4.46
N GLY A 67 22.30 2.01 -4.22
CA GLY A 67 21.85 2.43 -2.89
C GLY A 67 20.76 1.52 -2.34
N PHE A 68 19.86 1.09 -3.21
CA PHE A 68 18.80 0.16 -2.83
C PHE A 68 19.33 -1.25 -2.52
N GLN A 69 20.33 -1.72 -3.29
CA GLN A 69 21.00 -3.00 -2.99
C GLN A 69 21.69 -2.96 -1.61
N LYS A 70 22.37 -1.86 -1.27
CA LYS A 70 22.95 -1.70 0.08
C LYS A 70 21.89 -1.68 1.17
N LEU A 71 20.71 -1.14 0.90
CA LEU A 71 19.58 -1.18 1.83
C LEU A 71 19.07 -2.62 2.05
N LEU A 72 19.00 -3.42 0.98
CA LEU A 72 18.67 -4.85 1.07
C LEU A 72 19.73 -5.63 1.84
N ASP A 73 21.00 -5.40 1.58
CA ASP A 73 22.12 -6.03 2.30
C ASP A 73 22.06 -5.69 3.79
N PHE A 74 21.80 -4.43 4.12
CA PHE A 74 21.58 -4.00 5.50
C PHE A 74 20.37 -4.71 6.13
N ALA A 75 19.27 -4.82 5.38
CA ALA A 75 18.07 -5.51 5.82
C ALA A 75 18.31 -6.97 6.22
N THR A 76 19.10 -7.65 5.40
CA THR A 76 19.42 -9.08 5.62
C THR A 76 20.48 -9.30 6.68
N SER A 77 21.25 -8.27 7.05
CA SER A 77 22.29 -8.32 8.09
C SER A 77 21.79 -8.09 9.52
N LEU A 78 20.51 -7.79 9.72
CA LEU A 78 19.91 -7.54 11.04
C LEU A 78 19.69 -8.85 11.82
N GLU A 79 20.77 -9.42 12.35
CA GLU A 79 20.73 -10.70 13.09
C GLU A 79 20.38 -10.55 14.58
N ASN A 80 20.56 -9.35 15.15
CA ASN A 80 20.35 -9.08 16.57
C ASN A 80 18.94 -8.57 16.91
N ILE A 81 18.03 -8.53 15.94
CA ILE A 81 16.65 -8.04 16.11
C ILE A 81 15.70 -9.24 15.96
N PRO A 82 14.63 -9.33 16.79
CA PRO A 82 13.62 -10.38 16.62
C PRO A 82 13.18 -10.48 15.15
N PRO A 83 13.18 -11.67 14.56
CA PRO A 83 13.00 -11.85 13.10
C PRO A 83 11.75 -11.20 12.55
N LEU A 84 10.63 -11.30 13.27
CA LEU A 84 9.36 -10.70 12.84
C LEU A 84 9.40 -9.16 12.87
N LEU A 85 10.10 -8.59 13.83
CA LEU A 85 10.32 -7.15 13.92
C LEU A 85 11.24 -6.66 12.78
N ALA A 86 12.33 -7.38 12.52
CA ALA A 86 13.25 -7.06 11.43
C ALA A 86 12.50 -7.08 10.09
N PHE A 87 11.72 -8.13 9.82
CA PHE A 87 10.91 -8.25 8.61
C PHE A 87 9.90 -7.09 8.46
N GLY A 88 9.17 -6.75 9.54
CA GLY A 88 8.20 -5.65 9.53
C GLY A 88 8.86 -4.29 9.26
N LEU A 89 9.94 -3.96 9.98
CA LEU A 89 10.66 -2.70 9.78
C LEU A 89 11.21 -2.58 8.36
N MET A 90 11.81 -3.64 7.83
CA MET A 90 12.36 -3.61 6.49
C MET A 90 11.29 -3.51 5.42
N THR A 91 10.18 -4.23 5.55
CA THR A 91 9.04 -4.07 4.64
C THR A 91 8.54 -2.63 4.62
N THR A 92 8.43 -1.99 5.80
CA THR A 92 8.02 -0.59 5.92
C THR A 92 9.00 0.37 5.23
N ILE A 93 10.32 0.18 5.43
CA ILE A 93 11.37 1.00 4.80
C ILE A 93 11.35 0.82 3.28
N LEU A 94 11.24 -0.43 2.81
CA LEU A 94 11.19 -0.73 1.37
C LEU A 94 9.94 -0.13 0.71
N ALA A 95 8.78 -0.22 1.36
CA ALA A 95 7.54 0.37 0.89
C ALA A 95 7.64 1.91 0.81
N GLY A 96 8.23 2.52 1.84
CA GLY A 96 8.50 3.96 1.86
C GLY A 96 9.49 4.39 0.77
N ALA A 97 10.57 3.66 0.57
CA ALA A 97 11.57 3.96 -0.46
C ALA A 97 11.00 3.84 -1.88
N CYS A 98 10.15 2.85 -2.11
CA CYS A 98 9.48 2.65 -3.40
C CYS A 98 8.29 3.59 -3.63
N GLY A 99 7.75 4.21 -2.58
CA GLY A 99 6.49 4.92 -2.63
C GLY A 99 5.31 4.02 -3.02
N SER A 100 5.38 2.72 -2.66
CA SER A 100 4.39 1.72 -3.03
C SER A 100 4.37 0.57 -2.02
N GLY A 101 3.26 0.40 -1.31
CA GLY A 101 3.09 -0.67 -0.33
C GLY A 101 3.20 -2.05 -0.96
N SER A 102 2.50 -2.30 -2.05
CA SER A 102 2.56 -3.59 -2.76
C SER A 102 3.94 -3.86 -3.37
N GLY A 103 4.60 -2.83 -3.90
CA GLY A 103 5.96 -2.92 -4.42
C GLY A 103 6.96 -3.27 -3.31
N GLY A 104 6.93 -2.54 -2.21
CA GLY A 104 7.79 -2.79 -1.05
C GLY A 104 7.58 -4.16 -0.42
N LEU A 105 6.32 -4.59 -0.27
CA LEU A 105 5.98 -5.93 0.23
C LEU A 105 6.50 -7.03 -0.72
N GLY A 106 6.29 -6.87 -2.03
CA GLY A 106 6.77 -7.83 -3.02
C GLY A 106 8.29 -8.02 -2.94
N ILE A 107 9.04 -6.92 -2.80
CA ILE A 107 10.50 -6.97 -2.64
C ILE A 107 10.88 -7.63 -1.31
N ALA A 108 10.25 -7.22 -0.21
CA ALA A 108 10.52 -7.79 1.11
C ALA A 108 10.30 -9.30 1.12
N LEU A 109 9.20 -9.77 0.57
CA LEU A 109 8.90 -11.21 0.48
C LEU A 109 9.92 -11.94 -0.41
N SER A 110 10.20 -11.42 -1.61
CA SER A 110 11.13 -12.08 -2.52
C SER A 110 12.58 -12.10 -2.01
N ALA A 111 12.99 -11.10 -1.24
CA ALA A 111 14.36 -11.01 -0.74
C ALA A 111 14.57 -11.71 0.61
N MET A 112 13.53 -11.80 1.45
CA MET A 112 13.71 -12.15 2.86
C MET A 112 12.81 -13.29 3.36
N ALA A 113 11.74 -13.67 2.63
CA ALA A 113 10.79 -14.65 3.13
C ALA A 113 11.45 -15.99 3.42
N ASP A 114 12.26 -16.53 2.51
CA ASP A 114 12.92 -17.82 2.67
C ASP A 114 13.83 -17.85 3.91
N LYS A 115 14.58 -16.75 4.16
CA LYS A 115 15.41 -16.61 5.36
C LYS A 115 14.55 -16.68 6.63
N TYR A 116 13.46 -15.96 6.71
CA TYR A 116 12.63 -15.92 7.92
C TYR A 116 11.81 -17.20 8.11
N ILE A 117 11.38 -17.84 7.04
CA ILE A 117 10.76 -19.17 7.10
C ILE A 117 11.76 -20.22 7.61
N SER A 118 13.01 -20.18 7.14
CA SER A 118 14.05 -21.10 7.63
C SER A 118 14.42 -20.86 9.10
N LEU A 119 14.14 -19.68 9.66
CA LEU A 119 14.27 -19.38 11.08
C LEU A 119 13.04 -19.82 11.91
N GLY A 120 12.06 -20.50 11.30
CA GLY A 120 10.89 -21.05 11.97
C GLY A 120 9.67 -20.13 12.01
N LEU A 121 9.66 -19.01 11.26
CA LEU A 121 8.47 -18.17 11.14
C LEU A 121 7.45 -18.77 10.18
N ALA A 122 6.20 -18.86 10.63
CA ALA A 122 5.12 -19.33 9.77
C ALA A 122 4.84 -18.35 8.62
N PRO A 123 4.62 -18.80 7.37
CA PRO A 123 4.33 -17.95 6.23
C PRO A 123 3.12 -17.04 6.45
N GLU A 124 2.13 -17.50 7.20
CA GLU A 124 0.90 -16.74 7.52
C GLU A 124 1.20 -15.49 8.33
N ILE A 125 2.12 -15.56 9.29
CA ILE A 125 2.46 -14.38 10.10
C ILE A 125 3.34 -13.41 9.32
N LEU A 126 4.24 -13.89 8.47
CA LEU A 126 5.00 -13.04 7.56
C LEU A 126 4.07 -12.26 6.64
N HIS A 127 3.07 -12.94 6.05
CA HIS A 127 2.09 -12.28 5.20
C HIS A 127 1.31 -11.19 5.96
N ARG A 128 0.83 -11.49 7.17
CA ARG A 128 0.04 -10.54 7.97
C ARG A 128 0.86 -9.33 8.41
N VAL A 129 2.04 -9.57 8.97
CA VAL A 129 2.94 -8.48 9.39
C VAL A 129 3.43 -7.69 8.18
N GLY A 130 3.80 -8.37 7.10
CA GLY A 130 4.20 -7.72 5.86
C GLY A 130 3.11 -6.81 5.28
N SER A 131 1.86 -7.28 5.26
CA SER A 131 0.72 -6.47 4.79
C SER A 131 0.49 -5.24 5.66
N ALA A 132 0.59 -5.36 7.00
CA ALA A 132 0.47 -4.22 7.91
C ALA A 132 1.67 -3.26 7.77
N ALA A 133 2.87 -3.79 7.63
CA ALA A 133 4.11 -3.04 7.51
C ALA A 133 4.21 -2.25 6.19
N SER A 134 3.69 -2.82 5.10
CA SER A 134 3.78 -2.21 3.78
C SER A 134 3.00 -0.90 3.65
N VAL A 135 2.01 -0.67 4.50
CA VAL A 135 1.17 0.54 4.47
C VAL A 135 1.78 1.70 5.26
N GLY A 136 2.72 1.42 6.18
CA GLY A 136 3.21 2.42 7.13
C GLY A 136 3.88 3.64 6.49
N LEU A 137 4.89 3.43 5.66
CA LEU A 137 5.62 4.51 4.98
C LEU A 137 5.31 4.62 3.49
N ASP A 138 4.43 3.80 2.94
CA ASP A 138 4.07 3.93 1.53
C ASP A 138 3.28 5.22 1.25
N SER A 139 2.55 5.73 2.24
CA SER A 139 1.73 6.94 2.14
C SER A 139 2.51 8.24 2.40
N LEU A 140 3.83 8.24 2.26
CA LEU A 140 4.65 9.45 2.31
C LEU A 140 4.29 10.42 1.18
N PRO A 141 4.65 11.71 1.26
CA PRO A 141 4.21 12.73 0.30
C PRO A 141 4.51 12.44 -1.17
N HIS A 142 5.50 11.60 -1.46
CA HIS A 142 5.89 11.19 -2.82
C HIS A 142 5.09 9.99 -3.36
N ASN A 143 4.20 9.41 -2.56
CA ASN A 143 3.38 8.28 -3.00
C ASN A 143 2.39 8.71 -4.09
N GLY A 144 2.27 7.90 -5.16
CA GLY A 144 1.40 8.20 -6.29
C GLY A 144 -0.08 8.28 -5.93
N ALA A 145 -0.55 7.44 -5.02
CA ALA A 145 -1.95 7.49 -4.57
C ALA A 145 -2.24 8.77 -3.79
N VAL A 146 -1.30 9.23 -2.95
CA VAL A 146 -1.42 10.50 -2.21
C VAL A 146 -1.46 11.67 -3.18
N ILE A 147 -0.53 11.72 -4.14
CA ILE A 147 -0.47 12.78 -5.16
C ILE A 147 -1.78 12.80 -5.97
N THR A 148 -2.22 11.64 -6.44
CA THR A 148 -3.45 11.49 -7.22
C THR A 148 -4.68 11.94 -6.42
N LEU A 149 -4.80 11.51 -5.16
CA LEU A 149 -5.90 11.91 -4.28
C LEU A 149 -5.95 13.43 -4.10
N LEU A 150 -4.83 14.05 -3.77
CA LEU A 150 -4.76 15.50 -3.58
C LEU A 150 -5.06 16.25 -4.88
N THR A 151 -4.56 15.76 -6.02
CA THR A 151 -4.84 16.35 -7.35
C THR A 151 -6.33 16.33 -7.68
N ILE A 152 -6.99 15.18 -7.49
CA ILE A 152 -8.44 15.05 -7.75
C ILE A 152 -9.26 15.94 -6.82
N CYS A 153 -8.83 16.07 -5.56
CA CYS A 153 -9.51 16.94 -4.58
C CYS A 153 -9.17 18.43 -4.73
N GLY A 154 -8.29 18.82 -5.64
CA GLY A 154 -7.82 20.20 -5.81
C GLY A 154 -7.09 20.72 -4.56
N GLN A 155 -6.42 19.83 -3.82
CA GLN A 155 -5.74 20.15 -2.56
C GLN A 155 -4.23 20.08 -2.71
N SER A 156 -3.51 20.90 -1.93
CA SER A 156 -2.07 20.81 -1.83
C SER A 156 -1.62 19.93 -0.65
N HIS A 157 -0.39 19.43 -0.71
CA HIS A 157 0.22 18.71 0.42
C HIS A 157 0.24 19.57 1.70
N LYS A 158 0.53 20.86 1.58
CA LYS A 158 0.60 21.77 2.71
C LYS A 158 -0.73 21.87 3.47
N GLU A 159 -1.83 21.82 2.76
CA GLU A 159 -3.18 21.99 3.34
C GLU A 159 -3.70 20.68 3.93
N SER A 160 -3.54 19.58 3.21
CA SER A 160 -4.30 18.35 3.48
C SER A 160 -3.45 17.17 3.92
N TYR A 161 -2.13 17.15 3.66
CA TYR A 161 -1.31 15.97 3.95
C TYR A 161 -1.30 15.56 5.44
N LYS A 162 -1.41 16.51 6.36
CA LYS A 162 -1.50 16.22 7.80
C LYS A 162 -2.67 15.29 8.16
N TYR A 163 -3.78 15.40 7.44
CA TYR A 163 -4.97 14.55 7.66
C TYR A 163 -4.82 13.15 7.06
N ILE A 164 -3.91 12.99 6.10
CA ILE A 164 -3.51 11.70 5.54
C ILE A 164 -2.47 11.05 6.44
N PHE A 165 -1.47 11.81 6.88
CA PHE A 165 -0.31 11.31 7.64
C PHE A 165 -0.70 10.54 8.90
N PHE A 166 -1.57 11.07 9.74
CA PHE A 166 -1.93 10.40 10.99
C PHE A 166 -2.61 9.04 10.76
N PRO A 167 -3.69 8.92 9.95
CA PRO A 167 -4.35 7.63 9.76
C PRO A 167 -3.51 6.64 8.94
N THR A 168 -2.74 7.10 7.95
CA THR A 168 -2.06 6.19 7.03
C THR A 168 -0.60 5.91 7.40
N VAL A 169 0.04 6.76 8.19
CA VAL A 169 1.42 6.53 8.65
C VAL A 169 1.43 6.15 10.13
N VAL A 170 0.93 7.03 10.99
CA VAL A 170 1.07 6.82 12.44
C VAL A 170 0.26 5.62 12.91
N PHE A 171 -1.02 5.53 12.55
CA PHE A 171 -1.87 4.43 13.02
C PHE A 171 -1.55 3.10 12.34
N THR A 172 -1.08 3.10 11.10
CA THR A 172 -0.65 1.86 10.42
C THR A 172 0.66 1.34 11.00
N LEU A 173 1.61 2.21 11.34
CA LEU A 173 2.81 1.80 12.08
C LEU A 173 2.46 1.24 13.46
N ALA A 174 1.56 1.88 14.20
CA ALA A 174 1.08 1.32 15.47
C ALA A 174 0.42 -0.05 15.28
N GLY A 175 -0.39 -0.22 14.22
CA GLY A 175 -1.00 -1.48 13.82
C GLY A 175 0.03 -2.56 13.46
N MET A 176 1.11 -2.19 12.79
CA MET A 176 2.24 -3.08 12.50
C MET A 176 2.88 -3.58 13.80
N PHE A 177 3.24 -2.68 14.72
CA PHE A 177 3.84 -3.08 16.00
C PHE A 177 2.91 -3.97 16.82
N LEU A 178 1.61 -3.66 16.83
CA LEU A 178 0.61 -4.52 17.48
C LEU A 178 0.54 -5.90 16.81
N SER A 179 0.57 -5.96 15.48
CA SER A 179 0.58 -7.21 14.72
C SER A 179 1.84 -8.05 15.00
N ILE A 180 2.99 -7.40 15.15
CA ILE A 180 4.24 -8.05 15.55
C ILE A 180 4.13 -8.61 16.96
N ALA A 181 3.64 -7.82 17.92
CA ALA A 181 3.48 -8.25 19.32
C ALA A 181 2.52 -9.45 19.42
N LEU A 182 1.36 -9.37 18.79
CA LEU A 182 0.40 -10.48 18.73
C LEU A 182 0.98 -11.70 17.98
N GLY A 183 1.67 -11.46 16.88
CA GLY A 183 2.28 -12.50 16.09
C GLY A 183 3.34 -13.29 16.87
N THR A 184 4.16 -12.60 17.64
CA THR A 184 5.18 -13.24 18.50
C THR A 184 4.56 -14.14 19.57
N VAL A 185 3.37 -13.78 20.06
CA VAL A 185 2.65 -14.58 21.09
C VAL A 185 1.89 -15.74 20.45
N LEU A 186 1.19 -15.50 19.33
CA LEU A 186 0.30 -16.48 18.70
C LEU A 186 1.04 -17.47 17.79
N TYR A 187 2.21 -17.11 17.30
CA TYR A 187 3.05 -17.90 16.39
C TYR A 187 4.49 -17.95 16.95
N PRO A 188 4.71 -18.60 18.11
CA PRO A 188 6.05 -18.69 18.67
C PRO A 188 6.96 -19.46 17.68
N ILE A 189 8.20 -18.99 17.59
CA ILE A 189 9.24 -19.68 16.81
C ILE A 189 9.51 -21.02 17.51
N SER A 190 9.30 -22.12 16.78
CA SER A 190 9.53 -23.50 17.27
C SER A 190 11.00 -23.90 17.09
#